data_493293c0b9dbb61b8069ac6867f8ce05
#
_entry.id   493293c0b9dbb61b8069ac6867f8ce05
#
_cell.length_a   1.000
_cell.length_b   1.000
_cell.length_c   1.000
_cell.angle_alpha   90.00
_cell.angle_beta   90.00
_cell.angle_gamma   90.00
#
_symmetry.space_group_name_H-M   'P 1'
#
loop_
_entity.id
_entity.type
_entity.pdbx_description
1 polymer ?
#
loop_
_entity_poly.entity_id
_entity_poly.type
_entity_poly.pdbx_seq_one_letter_code
_entity_poly.pdbx_strand_id
1 'polypeptide(L)'
;MFRIEAAQATRTPGGVALEFAFAAGDLRFRPVVELTGLSPGETAAVTTPTARRMIRALAIIEAFSYWKALCSPVIEVALPAPDAAELDWWRSFWPGAMGEFFYRNGIDYTVPGFLDIRAAAGPEPAGSEPAGPGRDERAVTAPPLVMFSGGKDSLALARIVTSGGAVPADFFLYNPVAGQRGLAESLAHGGRFLEVRRTILAELLRLNAAGHPNGHTPFSAYLAIAAMLAGYLRGTGFVVAGNSRSDDEPNVESYLGHPVNHQWTKSYEFESALAAYRDRWLPGAPGYSSPLRPLYELQIIASLSGDIDGYLRTASCNRVKGEGWCRSCAKCAWVFLATAALFGHDLAVRKTGGDMFADPALAGVYAEMAGLTGSKPFECTGAEEEVRTAIRAVGQGHNPDDFPALATCLRAAAVTAARPLTALLADWGRDDLVPAALLSQVRRYGSA
;
A
#
# COMPACT_ATOMS: atom_id res chain seq x y z
N MET A 1 5.91 9.61 -27.05
CA MET A 1 4.74 8.78 -26.78
C MET A 1 5.19 7.49 -26.13
N PHE A 2 4.56 7.10 -25.06
CA PHE A 2 4.72 5.81 -24.37
C PHE A 2 3.53 4.93 -24.76
N ARG A 3 3.74 3.69 -25.14
CA ARG A 3 2.68 2.80 -25.63
C ARG A 3 2.63 1.52 -24.82
N ILE A 4 1.44 1.12 -24.40
CA ILE A 4 1.13 -0.17 -23.79
C ILE A 4 0.66 -1.08 -24.93
N GLU A 5 1.57 -1.95 -25.42
CA GLU A 5 1.36 -2.73 -26.64
C GLU A 5 0.64 -4.06 -26.39
N ALA A 6 0.94 -4.71 -25.28
CA ALA A 6 0.35 -6.00 -24.94
C ALA A 6 0.25 -6.22 -23.43
N ALA A 7 -0.76 -7.01 -23.05
CA ALA A 7 -0.92 -7.59 -21.74
C ALA A 7 -1.47 -9.01 -21.92
N GLN A 8 -0.60 -10.00 -21.78
CA GLN A 8 -0.93 -11.41 -22.04
C GLN A 8 -0.88 -12.21 -20.74
N ALA A 9 -1.76 -13.19 -20.61
CA ALA A 9 -1.78 -14.10 -19.48
C ALA A 9 -1.63 -15.54 -19.99
N THR A 10 -0.64 -16.22 -19.44
CA THR A 10 -0.36 -17.63 -19.76
C THR A 10 -0.54 -18.46 -18.50
N ARG A 11 -1.32 -19.54 -18.60
CA ARG A 11 -1.49 -20.49 -17.50
C ARG A 11 -0.21 -21.29 -17.30
N THR A 12 0.21 -21.42 -16.04
CA THR A 12 1.36 -22.25 -15.64
C THR A 12 0.89 -23.37 -14.70
N PRO A 13 1.71 -24.40 -14.42
CA PRO A 13 1.31 -25.53 -13.56
C PRO A 13 0.79 -25.15 -12.17
N GLY A 14 1.22 -24.01 -11.63
CA GLY A 14 0.80 -23.57 -10.27
C GLY A 14 0.24 -22.16 -10.24
N GLY A 15 -0.15 -21.57 -11.40
CA GLY A 15 -0.59 -20.19 -11.41
C GLY A 15 -0.74 -19.58 -12.81
N VAL A 16 -0.40 -18.30 -12.93
CA VAL A 16 -0.49 -17.51 -14.16
C VAL A 16 0.74 -16.62 -14.29
N ALA A 17 1.33 -16.57 -15.49
CA ALA A 17 2.32 -15.58 -15.85
C ALA A 17 1.65 -14.46 -16.66
N LEU A 18 1.84 -13.21 -16.25
CA LEU A 18 1.39 -12.00 -16.93
C LEU A 18 2.58 -11.34 -17.59
N GLU A 19 2.53 -11.22 -18.91
CA GLU A 19 3.58 -10.57 -19.70
C GLU A 19 3.04 -9.25 -20.25
N PHE A 20 3.71 -8.14 -19.95
CA PHE A 20 3.38 -6.84 -20.50
C PHE A 20 4.42 -6.42 -21.54
N ALA A 21 3.99 -5.66 -22.53
CA ALA A 21 4.90 -5.06 -23.51
C ALA A 21 4.65 -3.55 -23.56
N PHE A 22 5.72 -2.79 -23.30
CA PHE A 22 5.72 -1.32 -23.38
C PHE A 22 6.78 -0.84 -24.36
N ALA A 23 6.48 0.24 -25.07
CA ALA A 23 7.36 0.87 -26.02
C ALA A 23 7.41 2.39 -25.85
N ALA A 24 8.60 2.97 -26.01
CA ALA A 24 8.79 4.42 -26.06
C ALA A 24 9.99 4.75 -26.96
N GLY A 25 9.72 5.23 -28.19
CA GLY A 25 10.74 5.34 -29.23
C GLY A 25 11.35 3.96 -29.51
N ASP A 26 12.67 3.85 -29.38
CA ASP A 26 13.42 2.59 -29.58
C ASP A 26 13.46 1.71 -28.31
N LEU A 27 13.02 2.24 -27.16
CA LEU A 27 13.01 1.49 -25.91
C LEU A 27 11.86 0.49 -25.90
N ARG A 28 12.16 -0.70 -25.39
CA ARG A 28 11.21 -1.79 -25.20
C ARG A 28 11.34 -2.35 -23.79
N PHE A 29 10.19 -2.52 -23.12
CA PHE A 29 10.12 -3.12 -21.78
C PHE A 29 9.15 -4.29 -21.81
N ARG A 30 9.59 -5.43 -21.29
CA ARG A 30 8.78 -6.66 -21.23
C ARG A 30 8.79 -7.23 -19.81
N PRO A 31 8.15 -6.54 -18.84
CA PRO A 31 8.08 -7.08 -17.49
C PRO A 31 7.16 -8.29 -17.44
N VAL A 32 7.54 -9.24 -16.58
CA VAL A 32 6.76 -10.44 -16.29
C VAL A 32 6.38 -10.43 -14.82
N VAL A 33 5.13 -10.77 -14.56
CA VAL A 33 4.57 -10.91 -13.21
C VAL A 33 4.03 -12.32 -13.08
N GLU A 34 4.53 -13.07 -12.10
CA GLU A 34 4.09 -14.43 -11.83
C GLU A 34 3.14 -14.43 -10.63
N LEU A 35 1.96 -14.98 -10.81
CA LEU A 35 1.00 -15.25 -9.74
C LEU A 35 0.94 -16.77 -9.53
N THR A 36 1.27 -17.22 -8.34
CA THR A 36 1.33 -18.65 -7.97
C THR A 36 0.41 -18.98 -6.79
N GLY A 37 0.26 -20.27 -6.48
CA GLY A 37 -0.63 -20.74 -5.41
C GLY A 37 -2.05 -21.05 -5.88
N LEU A 38 -2.30 -21.07 -7.20
CA LEU A 38 -3.58 -21.35 -7.82
C LEU A 38 -3.63 -22.78 -8.38
N SER A 39 -4.79 -23.42 -8.27
CA SER A 39 -5.06 -24.71 -8.92
C SER A 39 -5.35 -24.54 -10.42
N PRO A 40 -5.25 -25.60 -11.22
CA PRO A 40 -5.58 -25.55 -12.65
C PRO A 40 -7.03 -25.10 -12.94
N GLY A 41 -7.99 -25.43 -12.06
CA GLY A 41 -9.38 -24.97 -12.18
C GLY A 41 -9.53 -23.47 -11.93
N GLU A 42 -8.80 -22.94 -10.96
CA GLU A 42 -8.80 -21.50 -10.62
C GLU A 42 -8.15 -20.67 -11.73
N THR A 43 -7.06 -21.14 -12.31
CA THR A 43 -6.37 -20.43 -13.41
C THR A 43 -7.20 -20.36 -14.68
N ALA A 44 -8.21 -21.23 -14.87
CA ALA A 44 -9.10 -21.18 -16.04
C ALA A 44 -9.84 -19.83 -16.15
N ALA A 45 -10.15 -19.20 -15.02
CA ALA A 45 -10.87 -17.92 -15.01
C ALA A 45 -10.04 -16.73 -15.54
N VAL A 46 -8.74 -16.88 -15.81
CA VAL A 46 -7.91 -15.80 -16.34
C VAL A 46 -8.34 -15.30 -17.72
N THR A 47 -9.10 -16.12 -18.46
CA THR A 47 -9.62 -15.77 -19.79
C THR A 47 -10.98 -15.06 -19.76
N THR A 48 -11.59 -14.88 -18.59
CA THR A 48 -12.87 -14.17 -18.46
C THR A 48 -12.71 -12.67 -18.78
N PRO A 49 -13.79 -12.00 -19.23
CA PRO A 49 -13.76 -10.56 -19.48
C PRO A 49 -13.30 -9.75 -18.27
N THR A 50 -13.77 -10.07 -17.07
CA THR A 50 -13.37 -9.39 -15.81
C THR A 50 -11.88 -9.56 -15.52
N ALA A 51 -11.33 -10.77 -15.66
CA ALA A 51 -9.89 -10.98 -15.47
C ALA A 51 -9.07 -10.20 -16.50
N ARG A 52 -9.48 -10.17 -17.77
CA ARG A 52 -8.79 -9.39 -18.83
C ARG A 52 -8.81 -7.89 -18.53
N ARG A 53 -9.90 -7.34 -18.00
CA ARG A 53 -9.98 -5.93 -17.58
C ARG A 53 -9.06 -5.65 -16.39
N MET A 54 -8.99 -6.54 -15.38
CA MET A 54 -8.03 -6.41 -14.28
C MET A 54 -6.58 -6.50 -14.76
N ILE A 55 -6.27 -7.37 -15.71
CA ILE A 55 -4.94 -7.48 -16.32
C ILE A 55 -4.60 -6.20 -17.09
N ARG A 56 -5.55 -5.61 -17.81
CA ARG A 56 -5.39 -4.30 -18.47
C ARG A 56 -5.12 -3.20 -17.44
N ALA A 57 -5.91 -3.12 -16.37
CA ALA A 57 -5.70 -2.16 -15.30
C ALA A 57 -4.31 -2.32 -14.65
N LEU A 58 -3.89 -3.57 -14.42
CA LEU A 58 -2.56 -3.87 -13.91
C LEU A 58 -1.46 -3.43 -14.88
N ALA A 59 -1.65 -3.61 -16.19
CA ALA A 59 -0.72 -3.15 -17.22
C ALA A 59 -0.59 -1.62 -17.23
N ILE A 60 -1.69 -0.88 -17.06
CA ILE A 60 -1.68 0.59 -17.00
C ILE A 60 -0.90 1.05 -15.76
N ILE A 61 -1.14 0.47 -14.58
CA ILE A 61 -0.39 0.83 -13.37
C ILE A 61 1.09 0.45 -13.49
N GLU A 62 1.40 -0.74 -14.02
CA GLU A 62 2.77 -1.19 -14.25
C GLU A 62 3.53 -0.27 -15.20
N ALA A 63 2.85 0.26 -16.22
CA ALA A 63 3.42 1.19 -17.19
C ALA A 63 4.02 2.44 -16.53
N PHE A 64 3.44 2.96 -15.44
CA PHE A 64 3.99 4.11 -14.72
C PHE A 64 5.39 3.85 -14.16
N SER A 65 5.73 2.62 -13.84
CA SER A 65 7.07 2.24 -13.37
C SER A 65 8.15 2.49 -14.41
N TYR A 66 7.80 2.43 -15.69
CA TYR A 66 8.70 2.63 -16.84
C TYR A 66 8.52 4.01 -17.48
N TRP A 67 7.27 4.49 -17.58
CA TRP A 67 6.93 5.81 -18.11
C TRP A 67 7.65 6.95 -17.37
N LYS A 68 7.78 6.85 -16.05
CA LYS A 68 8.41 7.88 -15.20
C LYS A 68 9.84 8.25 -15.65
N ALA A 69 10.60 7.30 -16.21
CA ALA A 69 11.96 7.56 -16.68
C ALA A 69 12.00 8.50 -17.90
N LEU A 70 10.87 8.68 -18.58
CA LEU A 70 10.78 9.43 -19.84
C LEU A 70 9.81 10.59 -19.77
N CYS A 71 8.83 10.56 -18.87
CA CYS A 71 7.73 11.49 -18.74
C CYS A 71 7.10 11.85 -20.10
N SER A 72 6.88 10.82 -20.94
CA SER A 72 6.27 11.03 -22.27
C SER A 72 4.88 11.68 -22.13
N PRO A 73 4.54 12.71 -22.92
CA PRO A 73 3.28 13.45 -22.76
C PRO A 73 2.03 12.64 -23.13
N VAL A 74 2.20 11.48 -23.71
CA VAL A 74 1.09 10.58 -24.07
C VAL A 74 1.41 9.16 -23.61
N ILE A 75 0.47 8.54 -22.90
CA ILE A 75 0.38 7.08 -22.73
C ILE A 75 -0.74 6.58 -23.64
N GLU A 76 -0.37 5.81 -24.65
CA GLU A 76 -1.32 5.17 -25.56
C GLU A 76 -1.58 3.72 -25.14
N VAL A 77 -2.85 3.40 -24.88
CA VAL A 77 -3.30 2.06 -24.50
C VAL A 77 -3.73 1.32 -25.76
N ALA A 78 -2.88 0.44 -26.29
CA ALA A 78 -3.15 -0.39 -27.47
C ALA A 78 -3.68 -1.80 -27.09
N LEU A 79 -4.31 -1.90 -25.93
CA LEU A 79 -5.07 -3.07 -25.46
C LEU A 79 -6.55 -2.92 -25.85
N PRO A 80 -7.40 -3.95 -25.65
CA PRO A 80 -8.85 -3.78 -25.79
C PRO A 80 -9.27 -2.51 -25.08
N ALA A 81 -9.85 -1.56 -25.85
CA ALA A 81 -9.90 -0.15 -25.47
C ALA A 81 -10.70 0.07 -24.17
N PRO A 82 -10.16 0.83 -23.20
CA PRO A 82 -10.97 1.43 -22.16
C PRO A 82 -12.02 2.37 -22.79
N ASP A 83 -13.21 2.45 -22.22
CA ASP A 83 -14.16 3.47 -22.65
C ASP A 83 -13.69 4.88 -22.21
N ALA A 84 -14.35 5.93 -22.75
CA ALA A 84 -13.96 7.30 -22.45
C ALA A 84 -14.01 7.62 -20.94
N ALA A 85 -14.98 7.11 -20.23
CA ALA A 85 -15.12 7.36 -18.79
C ALA A 85 -14.07 6.58 -17.98
N GLU A 86 -13.64 5.40 -18.43
CA GLU A 86 -12.52 4.68 -17.83
C GLU A 86 -11.19 5.43 -18.06
N LEU A 87 -10.99 6.00 -19.26
CA LEU A 87 -9.82 6.85 -19.53
C LEU A 87 -9.83 8.11 -18.67
N ASP A 88 -11.00 8.73 -18.44
CA ASP A 88 -11.11 9.88 -17.54
C ASP A 88 -10.78 9.52 -16.09
N TRP A 89 -11.17 8.33 -15.65
CA TRP A 89 -10.76 7.82 -14.33
C TRP A 89 -9.24 7.67 -14.25
N TRP A 90 -8.60 7.11 -15.26
CA TRP A 90 -7.13 6.99 -15.30
C TRP A 90 -6.43 8.36 -15.34
N ARG A 91 -7.02 9.35 -16.04
CA ARG A 91 -6.51 10.75 -16.04
C ARG A 91 -6.63 11.40 -14.66
N SER A 92 -7.67 11.09 -13.90
CA SER A 92 -7.83 11.61 -12.53
C SER A 92 -6.94 10.89 -11.50
N PHE A 93 -6.54 9.66 -11.78
CA PHE A 93 -5.75 8.83 -10.88
C PHE A 93 -4.28 9.27 -10.76
N TRP A 94 -3.62 9.53 -11.89
CA TRP A 94 -2.16 9.67 -11.90
C TRP A 94 -1.62 10.89 -11.13
N PRO A 95 -2.28 12.05 -11.02
CA PRO A 95 -1.74 13.19 -10.26
C PRO A 95 -1.51 12.84 -8.78
N GLY A 96 -2.49 12.25 -8.11
CA GLY A 96 -2.36 11.80 -6.73
C GLY A 96 -1.37 10.64 -6.60
N ALA A 97 -1.48 9.66 -7.50
CA ALA A 97 -0.66 8.44 -7.45
C ALA A 97 0.84 8.67 -7.71
N MET A 98 1.20 9.73 -8.44
CA MET A 98 2.58 10.10 -8.79
C MET A 98 3.07 11.37 -8.11
N GLY A 99 2.29 11.98 -7.21
CA GLY A 99 2.59 13.28 -6.59
C GLY A 99 3.98 13.36 -5.95
N GLU A 100 4.39 12.36 -5.17
CA GLU A 100 5.76 12.33 -4.63
C GLU A 100 6.83 12.30 -5.73
N PHE A 101 6.63 11.53 -6.80
CA PHE A 101 7.58 11.47 -7.91
C PHE A 101 7.77 12.87 -8.54
N PHE A 102 6.68 13.60 -8.78
CA PHE A 102 6.76 14.95 -9.34
C PHE A 102 7.44 15.91 -8.38
N TYR A 103 7.06 15.91 -7.13
CA TYR A 103 7.65 16.76 -6.09
C TYR A 103 9.17 16.54 -5.98
N ARG A 104 9.61 15.30 -5.86
CA ARG A 104 11.03 14.97 -5.65
C ARG A 104 11.92 15.22 -6.87
N ASN A 105 11.33 15.20 -8.06
CA ASN A 105 12.05 15.50 -9.31
C ASN A 105 11.84 16.95 -9.80
N GLY A 106 11.10 17.80 -9.06
CA GLY A 106 10.84 19.19 -9.45
C GLY A 106 10.04 19.33 -10.75
N ILE A 107 9.13 18.36 -11.01
CA ILE A 107 8.37 18.31 -12.28
C ILE A 107 7.06 19.06 -12.13
N ASP A 108 6.87 20.10 -12.95
CA ASP A 108 5.57 20.76 -13.07
C ASP A 108 4.62 19.94 -13.94
N TYR A 109 3.78 19.15 -13.28
CA TYR A 109 2.79 18.32 -13.93
C TYR A 109 1.46 19.04 -14.22
N THR A 110 1.32 20.31 -13.80
CA THR A 110 0.11 21.11 -14.02
C THR A 110 0.10 21.78 -15.39
N VAL A 111 1.21 21.74 -16.11
CA VAL A 111 1.33 22.29 -17.46
C VAL A 111 0.31 21.61 -18.38
N PRO A 112 -0.51 22.37 -19.11
CA PRO A 112 -1.49 21.81 -20.04
C PRO A 112 -0.85 20.81 -21.02
N GLY A 113 -1.42 19.60 -21.11
CA GLY A 113 -0.90 18.54 -21.97
C GLY A 113 0.32 17.81 -21.42
N PHE A 114 0.64 17.95 -20.13
CA PHE A 114 1.74 17.22 -19.49
C PHE A 114 1.61 15.72 -19.68
N LEU A 115 0.43 15.15 -19.44
CA LEU A 115 0.15 13.75 -19.69
C LEU A 115 -1.30 13.56 -20.16
N ASP A 116 -1.46 12.92 -21.31
CA ASP A 116 -2.71 12.37 -21.79
C ASP A 116 -2.65 10.84 -21.82
N ILE A 117 -3.70 10.19 -21.29
CA ILE A 117 -3.87 8.74 -21.39
C ILE A 117 -5.03 8.48 -22.35
N ARG A 118 -4.75 7.81 -23.47
CA ARG A 118 -5.72 7.60 -24.52
C ARG A 118 -5.69 6.18 -25.09
N ALA A 119 -6.80 5.76 -25.67
CA ALA A 119 -6.84 4.54 -26.45
C ALA A 119 -6.04 4.72 -27.77
N ALA A 120 -5.43 3.64 -28.25
CA ALA A 120 -4.82 3.64 -29.57
C ALA A 120 -5.89 3.84 -30.65
N ALA A 121 -5.56 4.62 -31.70
CA ALA A 121 -6.42 4.74 -32.88
C ALA A 121 -6.41 3.40 -33.64
N GLY A 122 -7.56 2.82 -33.83
CA GLY A 122 -7.75 1.56 -34.57
C GLY A 122 -9.18 1.04 -34.46
N PRO A 123 -9.56 0.06 -35.29
CA PRO A 123 -10.83 -0.60 -35.11
C PRO A 123 -10.88 -1.27 -33.72
N GLU A 124 -12.01 -1.13 -33.04
CA GLU A 124 -12.22 -1.87 -31.78
C GLU A 124 -11.90 -3.34 -32.00
N PRO A 125 -11.09 -3.99 -31.14
CA PRO A 125 -10.90 -5.43 -31.24
C PRO A 125 -12.25 -6.11 -31.19
N ALA A 126 -12.52 -6.99 -32.15
CA ALA A 126 -13.74 -7.78 -32.18
C ALA A 126 -13.92 -8.48 -30.84
N GLY A 127 -14.98 -8.14 -30.10
CA GLY A 127 -15.27 -8.67 -28.76
C GLY A 127 -15.20 -7.64 -27.63
N SER A 128 -15.17 -6.32 -27.90
CA SER A 128 -15.48 -5.31 -26.90
C SER A 128 -16.96 -5.47 -26.49
N GLU A 129 -17.21 -6.33 -25.50
CA GLU A 129 -18.52 -6.35 -24.86
C GLU A 129 -18.71 -5.04 -24.10
N PRO A 130 -19.83 -4.31 -24.34
CA PRO A 130 -20.16 -3.17 -23.51
C PRO A 130 -20.21 -3.65 -22.07
N ALA A 131 -19.77 -2.81 -21.14
CA ALA A 131 -19.95 -3.01 -19.71
C ALA A 131 -21.46 -2.99 -19.41
N GLY A 132 -22.14 -4.10 -19.71
CA GLY A 132 -23.50 -4.36 -19.28
C GLY A 132 -23.48 -4.83 -17.83
N PRO A 133 -24.60 -4.72 -17.09
CA PRO A 133 -24.73 -5.20 -15.73
C PRO A 133 -24.83 -6.73 -15.67
N GLY A 134 -23.96 -7.42 -16.39
CA GLY A 134 -23.75 -8.86 -16.26
C GLY A 134 -22.96 -9.09 -14.98
N ARG A 135 -23.63 -9.37 -13.87
CA ARG A 135 -23.01 -10.04 -12.73
C ARG A 135 -22.44 -11.35 -13.26
N ASP A 136 -21.12 -11.42 -13.36
CA ASP A 136 -20.45 -12.71 -13.34
C ASP A 136 -20.67 -13.24 -11.91
N GLU A 137 -21.79 -13.96 -11.71
CA GLU A 137 -22.20 -14.50 -10.40
C GLU A 137 -21.28 -15.67 -10.04
N ARG A 138 -19.99 -15.33 -9.89
CA ARG A 138 -19.04 -16.30 -9.38
C ARG A 138 -19.32 -16.51 -7.89
N ALA A 139 -19.66 -17.74 -7.53
CA ALA A 139 -19.89 -18.09 -6.14
C ALA A 139 -18.62 -17.80 -5.32
N VAL A 140 -18.78 -17.11 -4.19
CA VAL A 140 -17.71 -16.96 -3.22
C VAL A 140 -17.45 -18.31 -2.55
N THR A 141 -16.32 -18.93 -2.87
CA THR A 141 -15.95 -20.29 -2.42
C THR A 141 -14.73 -20.31 -1.53
N ALA A 142 -14.08 -19.16 -1.33
CA ALA A 142 -12.85 -19.04 -0.56
C ALA A 142 -12.97 -17.98 0.54
N PRO A 143 -12.17 -18.09 1.61
CA PRO A 143 -12.10 -17.08 2.67
C PRO A 143 -11.57 -15.74 2.12
N PRO A 144 -11.66 -14.63 2.91
CA PRO A 144 -11.04 -13.38 2.56
C PRO A 144 -9.55 -13.54 2.26
N LEU A 145 -9.06 -12.78 1.28
CA LEU A 145 -7.64 -12.75 0.93
C LEU A 145 -6.96 -11.58 1.65
N VAL A 146 -6.08 -11.90 2.59
CA VAL A 146 -5.33 -10.91 3.39
C VAL A 146 -4.04 -10.53 2.68
N MET A 147 -3.86 -9.24 2.37
CA MET A 147 -2.58 -8.71 1.89
C MET A 147 -1.58 -8.67 3.04
N PHE A 148 -0.52 -9.46 2.95
CA PHE A 148 0.42 -9.66 4.05
C PHE A 148 1.85 -9.32 3.67
N SER A 149 2.43 -8.33 4.37
CA SER A 149 3.81 -7.86 4.16
C SER A 149 4.76 -8.23 5.30
N GLY A 150 4.28 -8.90 6.36
CA GLY A 150 5.09 -9.21 7.55
C GLY A 150 5.28 -8.03 8.51
N GLY A 151 4.68 -6.88 8.24
CA GLY A 151 4.67 -5.72 9.14
C GLY A 151 3.57 -5.79 10.21
N LYS A 152 3.62 -4.85 11.16
CA LYS A 152 2.66 -4.73 12.26
C LYS A 152 1.20 -4.66 11.81
N ASP A 153 0.92 -3.90 10.74
CA ASP A 153 -0.44 -3.69 10.23
C ASP A 153 -0.99 -4.98 9.62
N SER A 154 -0.18 -5.72 8.87
CA SER A 154 -0.59 -7.01 8.32
C SER A 154 -0.75 -8.08 9.41
N LEU A 155 0.01 -8.02 10.53
CA LEU A 155 -0.21 -8.89 11.68
C LEU A 155 -1.56 -8.58 12.35
N ALA A 156 -1.84 -7.30 12.65
CA ALA A 156 -3.11 -6.88 13.24
C ALA A 156 -4.29 -7.26 12.34
N LEU A 157 -4.20 -6.98 11.05
CA LEU A 157 -5.22 -7.34 10.07
C LEU A 157 -5.46 -8.86 10.03
N ALA A 158 -4.41 -9.67 9.96
CA ALA A 158 -4.53 -11.12 9.94
C ALA A 158 -5.26 -11.64 11.18
N ARG A 159 -4.94 -11.10 12.37
CA ARG A 159 -5.62 -11.47 13.63
C ARG A 159 -7.10 -11.07 13.65
N ILE A 160 -7.43 -9.90 13.13
CA ILE A 160 -8.82 -9.45 12.99
C ILE A 160 -9.56 -10.42 12.07
N VAL A 161 -9.04 -10.69 10.88
CA VAL A 161 -9.71 -11.51 9.86
C VAL A 161 -9.86 -12.96 10.32
N THR A 162 -8.82 -13.52 10.96
CA THR A 162 -8.87 -14.89 11.47
C THR A 162 -9.56 -15.00 12.84
N SER A 163 -10.07 -13.89 13.38
CA SER A 163 -10.65 -13.83 14.73
C SER A 163 -9.73 -14.47 15.79
N GLY A 164 -8.44 -14.17 15.70
CA GLY A 164 -7.42 -14.75 16.58
C GLY A 164 -7.15 -16.25 16.34
N GLY A 165 -7.47 -16.75 15.13
CA GLY A 165 -7.22 -18.15 14.77
C GLY A 165 -8.46 -19.03 14.68
N ALA A 166 -9.64 -18.48 14.91
CA ALA A 166 -10.90 -19.22 14.85
C ALA A 166 -11.37 -19.54 13.41
N VAL A 167 -10.91 -18.74 12.42
CA VAL A 167 -11.32 -18.85 11.00
C VAL A 167 -10.08 -18.86 10.11
N PRO A 168 -10.05 -19.71 9.06
CA PRO A 168 -8.96 -19.66 8.07
C PRO A 168 -9.03 -18.38 7.25
N ALA A 169 -7.87 -17.88 6.78
CA ALA A 169 -7.75 -16.82 5.80
C ALA A 169 -6.72 -17.20 4.76
N ASP A 170 -6.96 -16.83 3.51
CA ASP A 170 -5.94 -16.92 2.46
C ASP A 170 -5.03 -15.68 2.53
N PHE A 171 -3.76 -15.84 2.16
CA PHE A 171 -2.77 -14.77 2.24
C PHE A 171 -2.20 -14.43 0.87
N PHE A 172 -2.18 -13.15 0.55
CA PHE A 172 -1.50 -12.61 -0.62
C PHE A 172 -0.13 -12.07 -0.23
N LEU A 173 0.91 -12.61 -0.83
CA LEU A 173 2.31 -12.27 -0.56
C LEU A 173 2.95 -11.69 -1.83
N TYR A 174 3.70 -10.61 -1.68
CA TYR A 174 4.46 -9.99 -2.77
C TYR A 174 5.95 -10.16 -2.56
N ASN A 175 6.65 -10.80 -3.50
CA ASN A 175 8.09 -11.11 -3.40
C ASN A 175 8.50 -11.55 -1.99
N PRO A 176 7.83 -12.53 -1.36
CA PRO A 176 8.02 -12.83 0.04
C PRO A 176 9.43 -13.33 0.34
N VAL A 177 9.96 -12.88 1.47
CA VAL A 177 11.16 -13.45 2.08
C VAL A 177 10.77 -14.50 3.14
N ALA A 178 11.71 -15.35 3.54
CA ALA A 178 11.44 -16.51 4.42
C ALA A 178 10.75 -16.13 5.74
N GLY A 179 11.19 -15.06 6.41
CA GLY A 179 10.58 -14.62 7.66
C GLY A 179 9.13 -14.15 7.52
N GLN A 180 8.81 -13.44 6.44
CA GLN A 180 7.43 -13.02 6.14
C GLN A 180 6.54 -14.23 5.88
N ARG A 181 7.02 -15.20 5.10
CA ARG A 181 6.29 -16.44 4.84
C ARG A 181 6.06 -17.22 6.12
N GLY A 182 7.09 -17.44 6.94
CA GLY A 182 6.96 -18.17 8.21
C GLY A 182 6.00 -17.50 9.20
N LEU A 183 5.95 -16.16 9.24
CA LEU A 183 4.96 -15.47 10.04
C LEU A 183 3.53 -15.66 9.47
N ALA A 184 3.35 -15.55 8.15
CA ALA A 184 2.07 -15.80 7.49
C ALA A 184 1.58 -17.24 7.74
N GLU A 185 2.47 -18.24 7.64
CA GLU A 185 2.15 -19.65 7.90
C GLU A 185 1.62 -19.87 9.32
N SER A 186 2.19 -19.18 10.32
CA SER A 186 1.72 -19.26 11.69
C SER A 186 0.31 -18.67 11.92
N LEU A 187 -0.21 -17.87 10.97
CA LEU A 187 -1.49 -17.17 11.06
C LEU A 187 -2.58 -17.73 10.13
N ALA A 188 -2.20 -18.57 9.16
CA ALA A 188 -3.13 -18.97 8.09
C ALA A 188 -4.20 -19.98 8.53
N HIS A 189 -3.97 -20.74 9.61
CA HIS A 189 -4.93 -21.72 10.16
C HIS A 189 -5.55 -22.63 9.09
N GLY A 190 -4.74 -23.11 8.14
CA GLY A 190 -5.17 -23.93 7.01
C GLY A 190 -5.57 -23.16 5.75
N GLY A 191 -5.46 -21.83 5.77
CA GLY A 191 -5.61 -21.01 4.56
C GLY A 191 -4.45 -21.19 3.58
N ARG A 192 -4.63 -20.69 2.36
CA ARG A 192 -3.68 -20.84 1.26
C ARG A 192 -2.85 -19.57 1.06
N PHE A 193 -1.74 -19.72 0.36
CA PHE A 193 -0.85 -18.62 -0.02
C PHE A 193 -0.91 -18.39 -1.53
N LEU A 194 -1.21 -17.15 -1.92
CA LEU A 194 -1.12 -16.67 -3.28
C LEU A 194 0.07 -15.71 -3.35
N GLU A 195 1.05 -16.03 -4.17
CA GLU A 195 2.28 -15.22 -4.26
C GLU A 195 2.35 -14.50 -5.59
N VAL A 196 2.69 -13.25 -5.55
CA VAL A 196 3.06 -12.47 -6.73
C VAL A 196 4.57 -12.22 -6.71
N ARG A 197 5.21 -12.56 -7.81
CA ARG A 197 6.62 -12.28 -8.08
C ARG A 197 6.74 -11.29 -9.23
N ARG A 198 7.41 -10.18 -8.96
CA ARG A 198 7.70 -9.14 -9.95
C ARG A 198 9.15 -8.74 -9.86
N THR A 199 9.80 -8.63 -11.01
CA THR A 199 11.19 -8.18 -11.12
C THR A 199 11.25 -6.89 -11.93
N ILE A 200 12.01 -5.92 -11.45
CA ILE A 200 12.30 -4.69 -12.19
C ILE A 200 13.33 -5.01 -13.29
N LEU A 201 13.04 -4.58 -14.51
CA LEU A 201 13.89 -4.84 -15.65
C LEU A 201 15.22 -4.08 -15.58
N ALA A 202 16.28 -4.72 -16.06
CA ALA A 202 17.61 -4.12 -16.12
C ALA A 202 17.65 -2.86 -17.00
N GLU A 203 16.77 -2.77 -18.01
CA GLU A 203 16.59 -1.59 -18.87
C GLU A 203 16.22 -0.35 -18.08
N LEU A 204 15.26 -0.47 -17.15
CA LEU A 204 14.89 0.63 -16.27
C LEU A 204 16.04 1.03 -15.34
N LEU A 205 16.75 0.05 -14.78
CA LEU A 205 17.91 0.31 -13.92
C LEU A 205 19.03 1.05 -14.66
N ARG A 206 19.24 0.73 -15.95
CA ARG A 206 20.20 1.46 -16.80
C ARG A 206 19.77 2.91 -17.05
N LEU A 207 18.48 3.17 -17.31
CA LEU A 207 17.97 4.53 -17.45
C LEU A 207 18.13 5.33 -16.14
N ASN A 208 17.82 4.71 -14.99
CA ASN A 208 18.04 5.35 -13.69
C ASN A 208 19.53 5.69 -13.48
N ALA A 209 20.45 4.80 -13.81
CA ALA A 209 21.89 5.03 -13.73
C ALA A 209 22.38 6.12 -14.70
N ALA A 210 21.69 6.31 -15.82
CA ALA A 210 21.95 7.38 -16.80
C ALA A 210 21.36 8.75 -16.40
N GLY A 211 20.74 8.86 -15.21
CA GLY A 211 20.20 10.12 -14.68
C GLY A 211 18.77 10.46 -15.11
N HIS A 212 18.05 9.51 -15.70
CA HIS A 212 16.61 9.71 -15.97
C HIS A 212 15.82 9.85 -14.67
N PRO A 213 14.67 10.58 -14.68
CA PRO A 213 13.79 10.74 -13.53
C PRO A 213 13.43 9.39 -12.90
N ASN A 214 13.55 9.31 -11.58
CA ASN A 214 13.28 8.09 -10.82
C ASN A 214 12.60 8.43 -9.49
N GLY A 215 12.02 7.43 -8.84
CA GLY A 215 11.39 7.58 -7.52
C GLY A 215 10.08 6.81 -7.40
N HIS A 216 9.18 7.36 -6.63
CA HIS A 216 7.90 6.75 -6.28
C HIS A 216 7.07 6.32 -7.50
N THR A 217 6.30 5.26 -7.32
CA THR A 217 5.30 4.74 -8.27
C THR A 217 4.06 4.32 -7.49
N PRO A 218 2.88 4.18 -8.11
CA PRO A 218 1.64 3.80 -7.43
C PRO A 218 1.64 2.32 -7.01
N PHE A 219 2.63 1.95 -6.21
CA PHE A 219 2.91 0.56 -5.87
C PHE A 219 1.78 -0.10 -5.05
N SER A 220 1.15 0.62 -4.11
CA SER A 220 0.03 0.05 -3.34
C SER A 220 -1.21 -0.17 -4.21
N ALA A 221 -1.46 0.69 -5.21
CA ALA A 221 -2.51 0.46 -6.20
C ALA A 221 -2.20 -0.75 -7.09
N TYR A 222 -0.92 -0.92 -7.50
CA TYR A 222 -0.47 -2.12 -8.19
C TYR A 222 -0.78 -3.39 -7.36
N LEU A 223 -0.42 -3.39 -6.08
CA LEU A 223 -0.68 -4.51 -5.18
C LEU A 223 -2.18 -4.76 -5.00
N ALA A 224 -3.00 -3.71 -4.90
CA ALA A 224 -4.46 -3.82 -4.76
C ALA A 224 -5.07 -4.54 -5.97
N ILE A 225 -4.76 -4.11 -7.20
CA ILE A 225 -5.28 -4.74 -8.43
C ILE A 225 -4.72 -6.17 -8.60
N ALA A 226 -3.45 -6.40 -8.29
CA ALA A 226 -2.86 -7.74 -8.35
C ALA A 226 -3.51 -8.70 -7.34
N ALA A 227 -3.78 -8.24 -6.12
CA ALA A 227 -4.49 -9.02 -5.10
C ALA A 227 -5.96 -9.25 -5.47
N MET A 228 -6.64 -8.25 -6.07
CA MET A 228 -8.01 -8.44 -6.59
C MET A 228 -8.04 -9.48 -7.72
N LEU A 229 -7.07 -9.48 -8.64
CA LEU A 229 -6.96 -10.52 -9.68
C LEU A 229 -6.72 -11.90 -9.04
N ALA A 230 -5.77 -11.99 -8.10
CA ALA A 230 -5.50 -13.23 -7.37
C ALA A 230 -6.75 -13.75 -6.64
N GLY A 231 -7.45 -12.87 -5.94
CA GLY A 231 -8.69 -13.16 -5.23
C GLY A 231 -9.83 -13.57 -6.17
N TYR A 232 -9.96 -12.92 -7.33
CA TYR A 232 -10.93 -13.29 -8.36
C TYR A 232 -10.68 -14.70 -8.89
N LEU A 233 -9.43 -15.02 -9.23
CA LEU A 233 -9.08 -16.36 -9.70
C LEU A 233 -9.29 -17.41 -8.60
N ARG A 234 -8.99 -17.09 -7.37
CA ARG A 234 -9.20 -17.96 -6.19
C ARG A 234 -10.68 -18.14 -5.83
N GLY A 235 -11.54 -17.18 -6.17
CA GLY A 235 -12.96 -17.17 -5.80
C GLY A 235 -13.26 -16.59 -4.42
N THR A 236 -12.42 -15.64 -3.94
CA THR A 236 -12.72 -14.90 -2.72
C THR A 236 -13.67 -13.73 -2.98
N GLY A 237 -14.51 -13.40 -2.00
CA GLY A 237 -15.43 -12.25 -2.09
C GLY A 237 -14.76 -10.92 -1.73
N PHE A 238 -13.68 -10.95 -0.93
CA PHE A 238 -12.99 -9.76 -0.46
C PHE A 238 -11.48 -9.94 -0.42
N VAL A 239 -10.77 -8.88 -0.81
CA VAL A 239 -9.35 -8.64 -0.57
C VAL A 239 -9.25 -7.57 0.52
N VAL A 240 -8.47 -7.81 1.55
CA VAL A 240 -8.31 -6.87 2.66
C VAL A 240 -6.86 -6.43 2.81
N ALA A 241 -6.66 -5.12 2.97
CA ALA A 241 -5.37 -4.47 3.16
C ALA A 241 -5.26 -3.83 4.55
N GLY A 242 -4.03 -3.65 5.04
CA GLY A 242 -3.76 -3.04 6.34
C GLY A 242 -3.51 -1.54 6.25
N ASN A 243 -4.29 -0.80 5.45
CA ASN A 243 -4.17 0.66 5.41
C ASN A 243 -4.92 1.27 6.60
N SER A 244 -4.34 2.32 7.17
CA SER A 244 -4.83 2.99 8.36
C SER A 244 -5.41 4.38 8.05
N ARG A 245 -6.00 5.01 9.05
CA ARG A 245 -6.39 6.41 8.99
C ARG A 245 -5.19 7.35 8.79
N SER A 246 -4.03 6.97 9.32
CA SER A 246 -2.80 7.76 9.22
C SER A 246 -2.27 7.88 7.79
N ASP A 247 -2.68 6.97 6.89
CA ASP A 247 -2.29 7.00 5.47
C ASP A 247 -2.98 8.14 4.68
N ASP A 248 -3.99 8.81 5.26
CA ASP A 248 -4.72 9.90 4.59
C ASP A 248 -3.97 11.24 4.66
N GLU A 249 -3.01 11.39 5.58
CA GLU A 249 -2.31 12.65 5.80
C GLU A 249 -1.21 12.90 4.75
N PRO A 250 -1.20 14.08 4.09
CA PRO A 250 -0.16 14.41 3.13
C PRO A 250 1.21 14.62 3.78
N ASN A 251 2.29 14.38 3.02
CA ASN A 251 3.66 14.66 3.44
C ASN A 251 4.04 16.11 3.18
N VAL A 252 3.44 16.74 2.18
CA VAL A 252 3.60 18.14 1.82
C VAL A 252 2.22 18.73 1.58
N GLU A 253 1.88 19.79 2.30
CA GLU A 253 0.56 20.42 2.23
C GLU A 253 0.23 20.97 0.84
N SER A 254 1.21 21.51 0.14
CA SER A 254 1.00 22.06 -1.20
C SER A 254 2.26 21.99 -2.06
N TYR A 255 2.13 21.35 -3.21
CA TYR A 255 3.04 21.45 -4.34
C TYR A 255 2.23 21.78 -5.58
N LEU A 256 2.49 22.94 -6.18
CA LEU A 256 1.74 23.43 -7.33
C LEU A 256 0.21 23.54 -7.08
N GLY A 257 -0.17 23.83 -5.83
CA GLY A 257 -1.58 23.94 -5.43
C GLY A 257 -2.25 22.63 -4.98
N HIS A 258 -1.53 21.51 -4.97
CA HIS A 258 -2.05 20.20 -4.60
C HIS A 258 -1.27 19.57 -3.44
N PRO A 259 -1.91 18.82 -2.54
CA PRO A 259 -1.21 18.08 -1.51
C PRO A 259 -0.41 16.92 -2.12
N VAL A 260 0.73 16.59 -1.52
CA VAL A 260 1.54 15.44 -1.89
C VAL A 260 1.50 14.42 -0.78
N ASN A 261 0.85 13.31 -1.03
CA ASN A 261 0.79 12.18 -0.10
C ASN A 261 1.58 10.99 -0.68
N HIS A 262 2.69 10.61 -0.02
CA HIS A 262 3.47 9.40 -0.32
C HIS A 262 2.58 8.13 -0.34
N GLN A 263 1.54 8.13 0.50
CA GLN A 263 0.65 7.00 0.69
C GLN A 263 -0.72 7.20 0.02
N TRP A 264 -0.85 8.11 -0.95
CA TRP A 264 -2.14 8.39 -1.59
C TRP A 264 -2.84 7.11 -2.07
N THR A 265 -2.09 6.13 -2.64
CA THR A 265 -2.65 4.83 -3.06
C THR A 265 -3.00 3.89 -1.91
N LYS A 266 -2.91 4.35 -0.66
CA LYS A 266 -3.43 3.70 0.55
C LYS A 266 -4.51 4.55 1.23
N SER A 267 -4.77 5.76 0.75
CA SER A 267 -5.74 6.68 1.37
C SER A 267 -7.18 6.19 1.20
N TYR A 268 -8.07 6.78 1.99
CA TYR A 268 -9.52 6.60 1.84
C TYR A 268 -10.00 7.09 0.46
N GLU A 269 -9.43 8.18 -0.05
CA GLU A 269 -9.75 8.71 -1.39
C GLU A 269 -9.51 7.66 -2.47
N PHE A 270 -8.32 7.05 -2.49
CA PHE A 270 -8.01 5.99 -3.44
C PHE A 270 -8.88 4.75 -3.24
N GLU A 271 -9.11 4.31 -2.00
CA GLU A 271 -9.92 3.14 -1.69
C GLU A 271 -11.36 3.32 -2.20
N SER A 272 -11.94 4.52 -1.99
CA SER A 272 -13.27 4.89 -2.50
C SER A 272 -13.29 4.93 -4.04
N ALA A 273 -12.26 5.52 -4.66
CA ALA A 273 -12.14 5.58 -6.11
C ALA A 273 -12.00 4.18 -6.74
N LEU A 274 -11.23 3.28 -6.09
CA LEU A 274 -11.06 1.90 -6.53
C LEU A 274 -12.36 1.09 -6.39
N ALA A 275 -13.13 1.32 -5.31
CA ALA A 275 -14.44 0.69 -5.14
C ALA A 275 -15.40 1.11 -6.28
N ALA A 276 -15.47 2.41 -6.60
CA ALA A 276 -16.27 2.91 -7.71
C ALA A 276 -15.79 2.37 -9.09
N TYR A 277 -14.47 2.27 -9.29
CA TYR A 277 -13.88 1.67 -10.49
C TYR A 277 -14.29 0.21 -10.64
N ARG A 278 -14.18 -0.58 -9.56
CA ARG A 278 -14.59 -1.97 -9.53
C ARG A 278 -16.06 -2.13 -9.90
N ASP A 279 -16.94 -1.36 -9.27
CA ASP A 279 -18.40 -1.48 -9.46
C ASP A 279 -18.81 -1.17 -10.90
N ARG A 280 -18.07 -0.28 -11.56
CA ARG A 280 -18.38 0.12 -12.92
C ARG A 280 -17.76 -0.76 -14.00
N TRP A 281 -16.49 -1.14 -13.84
CA TRP A 281 -15.73 -1.78 -14.92
C TRP A 281 -15.24 -3.21 -14.62
N LEU A 282 -15.35 -3.69 -13.37
CA LEU A 282 -14.88 -5.02 -12.98
C LEU A 282 -16.01 -5.85 -12.35
N PRO A 283 -17.10 -6.15 -13.10
CA PRO A 283 -18.22 -6.91 -12.56
C PRO A 283 -17.75 -8.28 -12.07
N GLY A 284 -18.21 -8.68 -10.87
CA GLY A 284 -17.81 -9.95 -10.26
C GLY A 284 -16.40 -9.96 -9.63
N ALA A 285 -15.62 -8.89 -9.72
CA ALA A 285 -14.36 -8.79 -8.99
C ALA A 285 -14.60 -8.72 -7.48
N PRO A 286 -13.68 -9.27 -6.66
CA PRO A 286 -13.79 -9.17 -5.21
C PRO A 286 -13.76 -7.70 -4.75
N GLY A 287 -14.41 -7.43 -3.61
CA GLY A 287 -14.25 -6.15 -2.93
C GLY A 287 -12.81 -5.94 -2.49
N TYR A 288 -12.37 -4.69 -2.46
CA TYR A 288 -11.10 -4.29 -1.83
C TYR A 288 -11.41 -3.31 -0.70
N SER A 289 -10.89 -3.56 0.48
CA SER A 289 -11.07 -2.65 1.59
C SER A 289 -9.96 -2.77 2.63
N SER A 290 -9.87 -1.75 3.48
CA SER A 290 -8.92 -1.68 4.59
C SER A 290 -9.65 -1.70 5.92
N PRO A 291 -9.84 -2.87 6.55
CA PRO A 291 -10.52 -2.95 7.86
C PRO A 291 -9.87 -2.10 8.96
N LEU A 292 -8.60 -1.76 8.83
CA LEU A 292 -7.88 -0.88 9.76
C LEU A 292 -8.12 0.62 9.52
N ARG A 293 -8.88 1.00 8.48
CA ARG A 293 -9.19 2.40 8.12
C ARG A 293 -9.72 3.27 9.27
N PRO A 294 -10.58 2.78 10.18
CA PRO A 294 -11.04 3.58 11.30
C PRO A 294 -9.96 3.93 12.33
N LEU A 295 -8.81 3.24 12.30
CA LEU A 295 -7.78 3.27 13.33
C LEU A 295 -6.57 4.08 12.91
N TYR A 296 -5.99 4.79 13.85
CA TYR A 296 -4.63 5.30 13.77
C TYR A 296 -3.60 4.17 13.91
N GLU A 297 -2.37 4.38 13.44
CA GLU A 297 -1.28 3.41 13.60
C GLU A 297 -0.97 3.09 15.07
N LEU A 298 -1.09 4.08 15.98
CA LEU A 298 -0.95 3.84 17.43
C LEU A 298 -2.00 2.85 17.95
N GLN A 299 -3.26 2.97 17.50
CA GLN A 299 -4.31 2.03 17.89
C GLN A 299 -4.06 0.63 17.33
N ILE A 300 -3.56 0.55 16.09
CA ILE A 300 -3.19 -0.73 15.46
C ILE A 300 -2.07 -1.41 16.25
N ILE A 301 -1.05 -0.67 16.68
CA ILE A 301 0.04 -1.22 17.51
C ILE A 301 -0.50 -1.62 18.89
N ALA A 302 -1.32 -0.78 19.52
CA ALA A 302 -1.92 -1.07 20.83
C ALA A 302 -2.75 -2.36 20.80
N SER A 303 -3.48 -2.63 19.71
CA SER A 303 -4.27 -3.86 19.54
C SER A 303 -3.43 -5.15 19.53
N LEU A 304 -2.11 -5.03 19.38
CA LEU A 304 -1.16 -6.14 19.44
C LEU A 304 -0.62 -6.43 20.85
N SER A 305 -1.14 -5.74 21.89
CA SER A 305 -0.76 -5.94 23.30
C SER A 305 -0.92 -7.42 23.76
N GLY A 306 -1.93 -8.11 23.23
CA GLY A 306 -2.17 -9.54 23.48
C GLY A 306 -1.24 -10.50 22.74
N ASP A 307 -0.33 -10.00 21.87
CA ASP A 307 0.63 -10.82 21.09
C ASP A 307 1.97 -10.10 20.92
N ILE A 308 2.60 -9.80 22.02
CA ILE A 308 3.92 -9.13 22.00
C ILE A 308 4.98 -9.95 21.25
N ASP A 309 4.95 -11.25 21.36
CA ASP A 309 5.92 -12.12 20.66
C ASP A 309 5.71 -12.08 19.13
N GLY A 310 4.46 -12.12 18.67
CA GLY A 310 4.11 -11.91 17.26
C GLY A 310 4.52 -10.52 16.79
N TYR A 311 4.24 -9.48 17.59
CA TYR A 311 4.64 -8.11 17.30
C TYR A 311 6.16 -7.96 17.18
N LEU A 312 6.93 -8.55 18.07
CA LEU A 312 8.40 -8.52 18.03
C LEU A 312 8.95 -9.16 16.75
N ARG A 313 8.29 -10.16 16.20
CA ARG A 313 8.68 -10.83 14.95
C ARG A 313 8.37 -9.99 13.69
N THR A 314 7.51 -8.97 13.77
CA THR A 314 7.24 -8.11 12.61
C THR A 314 8.44 -7.23 12.29
N ALA A 315 8.69 -7.00 11.00
CA ALA A 315 9.70 -6.05 10.52
C ALA A 315 9.11 -5.20 9.37
N SER A 316 9.45 -3.92 9.35
CA SER A 316 8.93 -2.99 8.33
C SER A 316 9.94 -1.90 7.94
N CYS A 317 11.25 -2.13 8.16
CA CYS A 317 12.28 -1.21 7.75
C CYS A 317 12.35 -1.09 6.22
N ASN A 318 12.40 0.15 5.69
CA ASN A 318 12.47 0.38 4.24
C ASN A 318 13.88 0.16 3.66
N ARG A 319 14.93 0.23 4.49
CA ARG A 319 16.33 0.16 4.06
C ARG A 319 16.94 -1.24 4.20
N VAL A 320 16.50 -2.01 5.18
CA VAL A 320 16.93 -3.39 5.38
C VAL A 320 15.93 -4.32 4.71
N LYS A 321 16.39 -5.12 3.75
CA LYS A 321 15.54 -6.16 3.12
C LYS A 321 15.50 -7.39 4.01
N GLY A 322 14.31 -7.85 4.35
CA GLY A 322 14.11 -9.03 5.19
C GLY A 322 13.90 -8.68 6.68
N GLU A 323 14.59 -9.37 7.56
CA GLU A 323 14.49 -9.21 9.02
C GLU A 323 15.50 -8.16 9.51
N GLY A 324 15.03 -7.21 10.32
CA GLY A 324 15.89 -6.24 11.00
C GLY A 324 15.48 -4.79 10.81
N TRP A 325 16.25 -3.90 11.49
CA TRP A 325 16.00 -2.47 11.59
C TRP A 325 17.29 -1.70 11.32
N CYS A 326 17.26 -0.72 10.40
CA CYS A 326 18.44 0.13 10.14
C CYS A 326 18.68 1.17 11.26
N ARG A 327 17.65 1.46 12.06
CA ARG A 327 17.66 2.44 13.17
C ARG A 327 18.03 3.87 12.75
N SER A 328 17.92 4.20 11.48
CA SER A 328 18.29 5.52 10.94
C SER A 328 17.25 6.10 9.97
N CYS A 329 16.16 5.38 9.67
CA CYS A 329 15.07 5.89 8.85
C CYS A 329 13.86 6.29 9.70
N ALA A 330 12.99 7.14 9.14
CA ALA A 330 11.81 7.63 9.83
C ALA A 330 10.86 6.48 10.23
N LYS A 331 10.74 5.42 9.42
CA LYS A 331 9.92 4.28 9.79
C LYS A 331 10.43 3.52 11.00
N CYS A 332 11.76 3.36 11.14
CA CYS A 332 12.34 2.77 12.35
C CYS A 332 12.09 3.68 13.57
N ALA A 333 12.30 4.99 13.44
CA ALA A 333 12.07 5.98 14.49
C ALA A 333 10.60 5.98 14.93
N TRP A 334 9.67 5.91 13.98
CA TRP A 334 8.23 5.83 14.27
C TRP A 334 7.87 4.57 15.06
N VAL A 335 8.30 3.39 14.59
CA VAL A 335 7.99 2.12 15.29
C VAL A 335 8.59 2.10 16.69
N PHE A 336 9.81 2.63 16.85
CA PHE A 336 10.45 2.75 18.17
C PHE A 336 9.64 3.65 19.10
N LEU A 337 9.29 4.87 18.64
CA LEU A 337 8.50 5.84 19.39
C LEU A 337 7.15 5.28 19.80
N ALA A 338 6.41 4.72 18.86
CA ALA A 338 5.09 4.14 19.11
C ALA A 338 5.15 2.98 20.10
N THR A 339 6.17 2.11 19.98
CA THR A 339 6.40 1.00 20.92
C THR A 339 6.72 1.53 22.32
N ALA A 340 7.58 2.53 22.42
CA ALA A 340 7.95 3.15 23.71
C ALA A 340 6.74 3.80 24.38
N ALA A 341 5.92 4.53 23.61
CA ALA A 341 4.73 5.20 24.15
C ALA A 341 3.64 4.22 24.63
N LEU A 342 3.51 3.05 24.00
CA LEU A 342 2.46 2.07 24.29
C LEU A 342 2.90 0.98 25.27
N PHE A 343 4.12 0.51 25.16
CA PHE A 343 4.59 -0.69 25.86
C PHE A 343 5.87 -0.46 26.69
N GLY A 344 6.40 0.76 26.68
CA GLY A 344 7.60 1.13 27.42
C GLY A 344 8.89 1.03 26.61
N HIS A 345 9.90 1.77 27.10
CA HIS A 345 11.19 1.95 26.44
C HIS A 345 11.95 0.61 26.22
N ASP A 346 11.96 -0.27 27.22
CA ASP A 346 12.67 -1.56 27.13
C ASP A 346 12.16 -2.43 25.99
N LEU A 347 10.83 -2.43 25.77
CA LEU A 347 10.26 -3.19 24.66
C LEU A 347 10.63 -2.55 23.31
N ALA A 348 10.69 -1.23 23.22
CA ALA A 348 11.13 -0.52 22.01
C ALA A 348 12.58 -0.86 21.67
N VAL A 349 13.46 -0.88 22.64
CA VAL A 349 14.87 -1.30 22.48
C VAL A 349 14.96 -2.77 22.01
N ARG A 350 14.20 -3.67 22.62
CA ARG A 350 14.11 -5.07 22.18
C ARG A 350 13.60 -5.22 20.76
N LYS A 351 12.60 -4.40 20.38
CA LYS A 351 11.97 -4.43 19.05
C LYS A 351 12.93 -4.04 17.93
N THR A 352 13.74 -3.01 18.14
CA THR A 352 14.62 -2.45 17.11
C THR A 352 16.09 -2.85 17.26
N GLY A 353 16.47 -3.42 18.41
CA GLY A 353 17.83 -3.82 18.73
C GLY A 353 18.75 -2.64 19.11
N GLY A 354 18.20 -1.52 19.57
CA GLY A 354 18.97 -0.39 20.07
C GLY A 354 18.10 0.79 20.50
N ASP A 355 18.67 1.65 21.36
CA ASP A 355 17.99 2.85 21.87
C ASP A 355 18.07 4.00 20.86
N MET A 356 16.95 4.29 20.23
CA MET A 356 16.88 5.37 19.23
C MET A 356 16.62 6.75 19.85
N PHE A 357 16.25 6.85 21.12
CA PHE A 357 16.13 8.15 21.79
C PHE A 357 17.48 8.68 22.24
N ALA A 358 18.46 7.80 22.47
CA ALA A 358 19.82 8.17 22.81
C ALA A 358 20.64 8.73 21.63
N ASP A 359 20.18 8.56 20.38
CA ASP A 359 20.89 9.02 19.17
C ASP A 359 20.47 10.43 18.75
N PRO A 360 21.27 11.47 19.01
CA PRO A 360 20.93 12.85 18.66
C PRO A 360 20.83 13.09 17.14
N ALA A 361 21.40 12.22 16.31
CA ALA A 361 21.29 12.32 14.86
C ALA A 361 19.85 12.12 14.37
N LEU A 362 18.99 11.51 15.18
CA LEU A 362 17.57 11.31 14.87
C LEU A 362 16.68 12.51 15.25
N ALA A 363 17.22 13.55 15.88
CA ALA A 363 16.42 14.71 16.32
C ALA A 363 15.66 15.37 15.16
N GLY A 364 16.31 15.53 13.99
CA GLY A 364 15.66 16.04 12.79
C GLY A 364 14.53 15.15 12.30
N VAL A 365 14.73 13.83 12.33
CA VAL A 365 13.71 12.85 11.89
C VAL A 365 12.45 12.93 12.77
N TYR A 366 12.61 13.01 14.10
CA TYR A 366 11.47 13.17 15.01
C TYR A 366 10.77 14.52 14.84
N ALA A 367 11.54 15.59 14.59
CA ALA A 367 10.98 16.92 14.33
C ALA A 367 10.17 16.96 13.02
N GLU A 368 10.67 16.35 11.96
CA GLU A 368 9.94 16.19 10.69
C GLU A 368 8.66 15.39 10.88
N MET A 369 8.72 14.23 11.53
CA MET A 369 7.53 13.41 11.80
C MET A 369 6.48 14.13 12.65
N ALA A 370 6.92 14.99 13.58
CA ALA A 370 6.03 15.80 14.42
C ALA A 370 5.46 17.04 13.71
N GLY A 371 5.80 17.27 12.42
CA GLY A 371 5.37 18.46 11.66
C GLY A 371 5.96 19.77 12.17
N LEU A 372 7.17 19.74 12.71
CA LEU A 372 7.87 20.94 13.24
C LEU A 372 8.77 21.59 12.18
N THR A 373 8.90 21.00 11.00
CA THR A 373 9.82 21.43 9.92
C THR A 373 9.13 21.76 8.60
N GLY A 374 7.80 21.67 8.53
CA GLY A 374 6.99 22.05 7.35
C GLY A 374 6.75 20.94 6.33
N SER A 375 7.39 19.78 6.45
CA SER A 375 7.06 18.58 5.65
C SER A 375 7.31 17.32 6.45
N LYS A 376 6.52 16.27 6.19
CA LYS A 376 6.74 14.93 6.75
C LYS A 376 7.74 14.14 5.92
N PRO A 377 8.46 13.17 6.53
CA PRO A 377 9.27 12.23 5.77
C PRO A 377 8.42 11.46 4.74
N PHE A 378 8.95 11.23 3.53
CA PHE A 378 8.32 10.36 2.54
C PHE A 378 8.54 8.88 2.88
N GLU A 379 8.06 8.50 4.04
CA GLU A 379 8.03 7.13 4.57
C GLU A 379 6.69 6.89 5.28
N CYS A 380 6.29 5.63 5.41
CA CYS A 380 5.07 5.27 6.15
C CYS A 380 5.31 5.47 7.65
N THR A 381 4.91 6.59 8.18
CA THR A 381 4.92 6.94 9.61
C THR A 381 3.51 7.31 10.05
N GLY A 382 3.26 7.37 11.35
CA GLY A 382 1.99 7.86 11.88
C GLY A 382 1.69 9.30 11.45
N ALA A 383 0.44 9.72 11.62
CA ALA A 383 0.06 11.12 11.44
C ALA A 383 0.82 12.03 12.41
N GLU A 384 0.99 13.31 12.06
CA GLU A 384 1.70 14.28 12.93
C GLU A 384 1.10 14.32 14.34
N GLU A 385 -0.23 14.25 14.44
CA GLU A 385 -0.92 14.23 15.73
C GLU A 385 -0.55 12.99 16.54
N GLU A 386 -0.44 11.81 15.91
CA GLU A 386 -0.01 10.58 16.58
C GLU A 386 1.42 10.70 17.09
N VAL A 387 2.32 11.23 16.26
CA VAL A 387 3.73 11.43 16.62
C VAL A 387 3.84 12.38 17.80
N ARG A 388 3.16 13.55 17.77
CA ARG A 388 3.14 14.51 18.87
C ARG A 388 2.58 13.89 20.16
N THR A 389 1.49 13.13 20.04
CA THR A 389 0.86 12.42 21.16
C THR A 389 1.81 11.38 21.76
N ALA A 390 2.49 10.59 20.93
CA ALA A 390 3.46 9.58 21.39
C ALA A 390 4.68 10.23 22.06
N ILE A 391 5.25 11.30 21.48
CA ILE A 391 6.37 12.05 22.09
C ILE A 391 5.95 12.61 23.45
N ARG A 392 4.76 13.22 23.55
CA ARG A 392 4.24 13.72 24.81
C ARG A 392 4.11 12.61 25.85
N ALA A 393 3.59 11.44 25.45
CA ALA A 393 3.41 10.31 26.37
C ALA A 393 4.74 9.79 26.90
N VAL A 394 5.76 9.66 26.04
CA VAL A 394 7.13 9.26 26.43
C VAL A 394 7.77 10.28 27.36
N GLY A 395 7.55 11.58 27.13
CA GLY A 395 8.14 12.64 27.92
C GLY A 395 7.50 12.85 29.32
N GLN A 396 6.37 12.21 29.63
CA GLN A 396 5.69 12.38 30.91
C GLN A 396 6.55 11.88 32.08
N GLY A 397 6.87 12.81 32.99
CA GLY A 397 7.68 12.49 34.18
C GLY A 397 9.20 12.42 33.93
N HIS A 398 9.66 12.74 32.72
CA HIS A 398 11.08 12.75 32.35
C HIS A 398 11.57 14.16 32.04
N ASN A 399 12.88 14.39 32.23
CA ASN A 399 13.52 15.59 31.70
C ASN A 399 13.71 15.44 30.19
N PRO A 400 13.39 16.46 29.36
CA PRO A 400 13.66 16.41 27.91
C PRO A 400 15.11 16.02 27.55
N ASP A 401 16.09 16.37 28.39
CA ASP A 401 17.50 16.04 28.16
C ASP A 401 17.80 14.53 28.36
N ASP A 402 16.93 13.76 29.00
CA ASP A 402 17.07 12.32 29.13
C ASP A 402 16.93 11.60 27.77
N PHE A 403 16.30 12.28 26.79
CA PHE A 403 16.05 11.77 25.44
C PHE A 403 16.65 12.71 24.37
N PRO A 404 17.96 12.65 24.09
CA PRO A 404 18.63 13.57 23.15
C PRO A 404 17.93 13.71 21.80
N ALA A 405 17.42 12.63 21.25
CA ALA A 405 16.69 12.64 19.96
C ALA A 405 15.33 13.36 20.04
N LEU A 406 14.69 13.42 21.21
CA LEU A 406 13.37 14.03 21.41
C LEU A 406 13.42 15.40 22.09
N ALA A 407 14.59 15.84 22.56
CA ALA A 407 14.72 17.02 23.42
C ALA A 407 14.08 18.29 22.84
N THR A 408 14.29 18.55 21.55
CA THR A 408 13.67 19.67 20.83
C THR A 408 12.16 19.52 20.72
N CYS A 409 11.69 18.32 20.37
CA CYS A 409 10.27 18.04 20.23
C CYS A 409 9.53 18.19 21.56
N LEU A 410 10.10 17.69 22.66
CA LEU A 410 9.49 17.75 24.00
C LEU A 410 9.33 19.20 24.51
N ARG A 411 10.14 20.13 24.01
CA ARG A 411 10.05 21.57 24.34
C ARG A 411 9.09 22.32 23.40
N ALA A 412 8.65 21.71 22.31
CA ALA A 412 7.79 22.37 21.32
C ALA A 412 6.36 22.51 21.82
N ALA A 413 5.76 23.69 21.66
CA ALA A 413 4.38 23.96 22.07
C ALA A 413 3.35 23.00 21.43
N ALA A 414 3.55 22.64 20.16
CA ALA A 414 2.68 21.71 19.45
C ALA A 414 2.66 20.31 20.08
N VAL A 415 3.80 19.85 20.65
CA VAL A 415 3.88 18.57 21.36
C VAL A 415 3.27 18.65 22.75
N THR A 416 3.56 19.72 23.50
CA THR A 416 2.98 19.91 24.85
C THR A 416 1.47 20.08 24.80
N ALA A 417 0.93 20.66 23.74
CA ALA A 417 -0.50 20.82 23.49
C ALA A 417 -1.18 19.60 22.84
N ALA A 418 -0.41 18.58 22.41
CA ALA A 418 -0.97 17.39 21.81
C ALA A 418 -1.98 16.71 22.75
N ARG A 419 -2.99 16.06 22.18
CA ARG A 419 -4.01 15.38 23.02
C ARG A 419 -3.41 14.19 23.80
N PRO A 420 -4.03 13.79 24.92
CA PRO A 420 -3.59 12.62 25.66
C PRO A 420 -3.63 11.33 24.83
N LEU A 421 -2.69 10.41 25.05
CA LEU A 421 -2.63 9.13 24.37
C LEU A 421 -3.94 8.34 24.50
N THR A 422 -4.55 8.31 25.69
CA THR A 422 -5.83 7.64 25.93
C THR A 422 -6.97 8.20 25.09
N ALA A 423 -6.99 9.52 24.84
CA ALA A 423 -7.99 10.15 23.99
C ALA A 423 -7.81 9.80 22.51
N LEU A 424 -6.55 9.66 22.06
CA LEU A 424 -6.26 9.22 20.70
C LEU A 424 -6.62 7.74 20.52
N LEU A 425 -6.31 6.89 21.50
CA LEU A 425 -6.63 5.46 21.45
C LEU A 425 -8.15 5.18 21.50
N ALA A 426 -8.96 6.11 21.98
CA ALA A 426 -10.41 6.00 22.00
C ALA A 426 -11.11 6.57 20.74
N ASP A 427 -10.35 7.19 19.83
CA ASP A 427 -10.90 7.84 18.64
C ASP A 427 -11.28 6.80 17.57
N TRP A 428 -12.39 7.04 16.85
CA TRP A 428 -12.88 6.16 15.81
C TRP A 428 -13.10 6.93 14.52
N GLY A 429 -12.43 6.51 13.45
CA GLY A 429 -12.52 7.13 12.14
C GLY A 429 -13.63 6.56 11.26
N ARG A 430 -13.50 6.79 9.94
CA ARG A 430 -14.46 6.31 8.94
C ARG A 430 -14.40 4.78 8.82
N ASP A 431 -15.57 4.14 8.79
CA ASP A 431 -15.72 2.70 8.70
C ASP A 431 -16.69 2.24 7.57
N ASP A 432 -17.16 3.17 6.74
CA ASP A 432 -18.13 2.93 5.67
C ASP A 432 -17.66 2.00 4.56
N LEU A 433 -16.34 1.86 4.36
CA LEU A 433 -15.76 0.89 3.43
C LEU A 433 -15.36 -0.43 4.10
N VAL A 434 -15.50 -0.55 5.42
CA VAL A 434 -15.17 -1.79 6.14
C VAL A 434 -16.27 -2.82 5.91
N PRO A 435 -15.96 -4.06 5.47
CA PRO A 435 -16.96 -5.09 5.33
C PRO A 435 -17.72 -5.32 6.64
N ALA A 436 -19.05 -5.31 6.58
CA ALA A 436 -19.91 -5.44 7.78
C ALA A 436 -19.57 -6.68 8.63
N ALA A 437 -19.17 -7.77 7.97
CA ALA A 437 -18.74 -9.00 8.63
C ALA A 437 -17.46 -8.84 9.50
N LEU A 438 -16.62 -7.84 9.21
CA LEU A 438 -15.38 -7.57 9.94
C LEU A 438 -15.51 -6.42 10.96
N LEU A 439 -16.54 -5.58 10.84
CA LEU A 439 -16.65 -4.35 11.65
C LEU A 439 -16.67 -4.64 13.15
N SER A 440 -17.36 -5.69 13.57
CA SER A 440 -17.42 -6.09 15.00
C SER A 440 -16.07 -6.56 15.53
N GLN A 441 -15.27 -7.23 14.69
CA GLN A 441 -13.92 -7.66 15.03
C GLN A 441 -12.98 -6.45 15.13
N VAL A 442 -13.04 -5.54 14.15
CA VAL A 442 -12.22 -4.30 14.18
C VAL A 442 -12.51 -3.49 15.44
N ARG A 443 -13.78 -3.32 15.82
CA ARG A 443 -14.17 -2.61 17.05
C ARG A 443 -13.60 -3.27 18.30
N ARG A 444 -13.63 -4.60 18.40
CA ARG A 444 -13.03 -5.34 19.53
C ARG A 444 -11.52 -5.12 19.65
N TYR A 445 -10.80 -5.14 18.54
CA TYR A 445 -9.35 -4.95 18.52
C TYR A 445 -8.94 -3.48 18.66
N GLY A 446 -9.73 -2.53 18.16
CA GLY A 446 -9.47 -1.11 18.28
C GLY A 446 -9.82 -0.49 19.63
N SER A 447 -10.50 -1.24 20.51
CA SER A 447 -10.88 -0.81 21.86
C SER A 447 -10.00 -1.42 22.96
N ALA A 448 -8.91 -2.11 22.59
CA ALA A 448 -8.05 -2.84 23.52
C ALA A 448 -6.97 -1.96 24.16
#